data_53594f4b5bcb6f5f6407ccc61c1aedbf
#
_entry.id   53594f4b5bcb6f5f6407ccc61c1aedbf
#
_cell.length_a   1.000
_cell.length_b   1.000
_cell.length_c   1.000
_cell.angle_alpha   90.00
_cell.angle_beta   90.00
_cell.angle_gamma   90.00
#
_symmetry.space_group_name_H-M   'P 1'
#
loop_
_entity.id
_entity.type
_entity.pdbx_description
1 polymer ?
#
loop_
_entity_poly.entity_id
_entity_poly.type
_entity_poly.pdbx_seq_one_letter_code
_entity_poly.pdbx_strand_id
1 'polypeptide(L)'
;MRNRKSLSIFAQAFSLSKKSSKSWAFLHKYGTIEAVMKVIVKGRENRDQLEIFSIEGFVPADHLLRKIDSAVDFNHIYDIVEDLYCADNGRPSIDPVVIFKMVLIQHLYGLPSLRRTVEEIKMNVAYRWFLGYLMNEQIPHFSTVSYNFKHRYTEKTIEEIFYWILNEIETAGYLSPEAVFVDGTHIKANANLKKAVKKAVPQAAKTYEKQLMEEINEERNDHGKKPFDESKPPEEKEISESTTDPESGVFHKGEHKKCFAYTAQTCCDKNGYVMDVTVNPGNVHDSVAFDGLYDRLVERNPEIKAIVADAGYKTPWISKRILDDGIIPVLPYKRPMSKKGFFPPYEYVYDEYFNCVICPENQVLSYAATNREGYREFKSKGYICENCPSRHLCTENQKFEKTVTKHIWSDYLETVEDIRHTPEYKALYERRKETIERVFADAKEKYAMRYTPYRGLSQVTNWVRLKFATMNLKKYALHRWKRSHQYSALIRLYTFFAKTKLITLNIA
;
A
#
# COMPACT_ATOMS: atom_id res chain seq x y z
N MET A 1 -16.91 -46.53 9.40
CA MET A 1 -16.39 -47.74 8.76
C MET A 1 -17.14 -48.25 7.50
N ARG A 2 -18.29 -47.68 7.15
CA ARG A 2 -19.05 -48.10 5.94
C ARG A 2 -18.55 -47.49 4.61
N ASN A 3 -17.81 -46.36 4.62
CA ASN A 3 -17.41 -45.69 3.39
C ASN A 3 -16.10 -46.19 2.72
N ARG A 4 -15.29 -47.00 3.38
CA ARG A 4 -14.08 -47.55 2.76
C ARG A 4 -14.30 -48.75 1.90
N LYS A 5 -15.38 -49.53 2.13
CA LYS A 5 -15.72 -50.70 1.29
C LYS A 5 -16.34 -50.33 -0.07
N SER A 6 -17.06 -49.18 -0.16
CA SER A 6 -17.63 -48.71 -1.40
C SER A 6 -16.58 -48.20 -2.40
N LEU A 7 -15.53 -47.55 -1.93
CA LEU A 7 -14.43 -47.05 -2.79
C LEU A 7 -13.54 -48.17 -3.35
N SER A 8 -13.36 -49.29 -2.62
CA SER A 8 -12.59 -50.44 -3.10
C SER A 8 -13.34 -51.22 -4.19
N ILE A 9 -14.67 -51.28 -4.11
CA ILE A 9 -15.52 -51.92 -5.11
C ILE A 9 -15.55 -51.07 -6.40
N PHE A 10 -15.52 -49.73 -6.30
CA PHE A 10 -15.44 -48.81 -7.45
C PHE A 10 -14.10 -48.91 -8.20
N ALA A 11 -12.99 -48.99 -7.47
CA ALA A 11 -11.66 -49.15 -8.05
C ALA A 11 -11.49 -50.53 -8.77
N GLN A 12 -12.07 -51.57 -8.23
CA GLN A 12 -12.08 -52.91 -8.89
C GLN A 12 -12.97 -52.95 -10.10
N ALA A 13 -14.15 -52.31 -10.10
CA ALA A 13 -15.04 -52.24 -11.25
C ALA A 13 -14.41 -51.47 -12.43
N PHE A 14 -13.64 -50.41 -12.16
CA PHE A 14 -12.97 -49.65 -13.22
C PHE A 14 -11.73 -50.32 -13.81
N SER A 15 -11.07 -51.17 -13.04
CA SER A 15 -9.95 -52.00 -13.50
C SER A 15 -10.39 -53.18 -14.43
N LEU A 16 -11.60 -53.67 -14.22
CA LEU A 16 -12.16 -54.81 -14.99
C LEU A 16 -12.79 -54.41 -16.33
N SER A 17 -13.09 -53.13 -16.56
CA SER A 17 -13.73 -52.65 -17.79
C SER A 17 -12.80 -52.62 -19.03
N LYS A 18 -11.50 -52.87 -18.85
CA LYS A 18 -10.51 -52.90 -19.94
C LYS A 18 -10.21 -54.28 -20.53
N LYS A 19 -10.81 -55.36 -20.03
CA LYS A 19 -10.55 -56.74 -20.55
C LYS A 19 -11.80 -57.59 -20.57
N SER A 20 -12.56 -57.52 -21.63
CA SER A 20 -13.45 -58.54 -22.24
C SER A 20 -14.92 -58.18 -22.34
N SER A 21 -15.54 -58.65 -23.43
CA SER A 21 -16.93 -58.52 -23.84
C SER A 21 -17.99 -59.18 -22.91
N LYS A 22 -17.59 -59.62 -21.72
CA LYS A 22 -18.48 -60.18 -20.69
C LYS A 22 -18.94 -59.19 -19.63
N SER A 23 -18.52 -57.92 -19.72
CA SER A 23 -18.84 -56.90 -18.73
C SER A 23 -20.29 -56.37 -18.82
N TRP A 24 -20.96 -56.52 -19.92
CA TRP A 24 -22.35 -56.07 -20.09
C TRP A 24 -23.37 -56.89 -19.31
N ALA A 25 -23.13 -58.20 -19.13
CA ALA A 25 -24.01 -59.06 -18.34
C ALA A 25 -23.95 -58.82 -16.84
N PHE A 26 -22.81 -58.27 -16.34
CA PHE A 26 -22.65 -57.94 -14.93
C PHE A 26 -23.36 -56.63 -14.55
N LEU A 27 -23.38 -55.67 -15.47
CA LEU A 27 -24.08 -54.38 -15.28
C LEU A 27 -25.62 -54.55 -15.28
N HIS A 28 -26.16 -55.56 -16.02
CA HIS A 28 -27.60 -55.81 -16.02
C HIS A 28 -28.13 -56.48 -14.74
N LYS A 29 -27.25 -57.10 -13.95
CA LYS A 29 -27.62 -57.77 -12.69
C LYS A 29 -27.68 -56.80 -11.49
N TYR A 30 -27.04 -55.60 -11.61
CA TYR A 30 -26.98 -54.58 -10.52
C TYR A 30 -27.72 -53.29 -10.86
N GLY A 31 -28.47 -53.22 -11.92
CA GLY A 31 -29.15 -52.02 -12.38
C GLY A 31 -28.22 -51.07 -13.13
N THR A 32 -28.74 -50.33 -14.07
CA THR A 32 -27.99 -49.33 -14.83
C THR A 32 -27.37 -48.28 -13.95
N ILE A 33 -26.21 -47.74 -14.33
CA ILE A 33 -25.52 -46.64 -13.62
C ILE A 33 -26.44 -45.46 -13.30
N GLU A 34 -27.52 -45.26 -14.13
CA GLU A 34 -28.56 -44.26 -13.85
C GLU A 34 -29.38 -44.55 -12.56
N ALA A 35 -29.57 -45.82 -12.18
CA ALA A 35 -30.28 -46.19 -10.96
C ALA A 35 -29.47 -45.91 -9.68
N VAL A 36 -28.12 -45.94 -9.77
CA VAL A 36 -27.21 -45.63 -8.65
C VAL A 36 -27.06 -44.12 -8.46
N MET A 37 -27.25 -43.32 -9.51
CA MET A 37 -27.19 -41.84 -9.43
C MET A 37 -28.52 -41.19 -8.97
N LYS A 38 -29.58 -41.96 -8.81
CA LYS A 38 -30.91 -41.48 -8.36
C LYS A 38 -31.17 -41.57 -6.87
N VAL A 39 -30.16 -41.84 -6.05
CA VAL A 39 -30.30 -41.68 -4.60
C VAL A 39 -30.08 -40.23 -4.26
N ILE A 40 -31.10 -39.40 -4.55
CA ILE A 40 -31.19 -38.06 -3.95
C ILE A 40 -31.34 -38.28 -2.46
N VAL A 41 -30.30 -37.98 -1.69
CA VAL A 41 -30.39 -37.89 -0.23
C VAL A 41 -31.36 -36.74 0.04
N LYS A 42 -32.60 -37.07 0.42
CA LYS A 42 -33.57 -36.03 0.88
C LYS A 42 -32.93 -35.21 1.97
N GLY A 43 -33.06 -33.88 1.86
CA GLY A 43 -32.49 -32.95 2.83
C GLY A 43 -32.89 -33.32 4.26
N ARG A 44 -31.98 -33.12 5.19
CA ARG A 44 -32.29 -33.29 6.63
C ARG A 44 -33.24 -32.20 7.07
N GLU A 45 -34.42 -32.53 7.47
CA GLU A 45 -35.45 -31.62 8.02
C GLU A 45 -35.40 -31.52 9.54
N ASN A 46 -34.24 -31.68 10.18
CA ASN A 46 -34.09 -31.63 11.64
C ASN A 46 -33.80 -30.21 12.13
N ARG A 47 -34.61 -29.25 11.69
CA ARG A 47 -34.43 -27.83 12.10
C ARG A 47 -34.81 -27.56 13.55
N ASP A 48 -35.68 -28.37 14.13
CA ASP A 48 -36.21 -28.21 15.47
C ASP A 48 -35.46 -29.10 16.51
N GLN A 49 -34.41 -29.81 16.05
CA GLN A 49 -33.60 -30.64 16.94
C GLN A 49 -32.81 -29.74 17.91
N LEU A 50 -32.96 -29.98 19.21
CA LEU A 50 -32.16 -29.31 20.20
C LEU A 50 -30.74 -29.89 20.22
N GLU A 51 -29.77 -29.01 20.06
CA GLU A 51 -28.33 -29.31 20.19
C GLU A 51 -27.72 -28.44 21.30
N ILE A 52 -27.00 -29.03 22.24
CA ILE A 52 -26.32 -28.30 23.32
C ILE A 52 -24.86 -28.17 22.91
N PHE A 53 -24.42 -26.93 22.69
CA PHE A 53 -23.02 -26.62 22.40
C PHE A 53 -22.62 -25.30 23.08
N SER A 54 -21.31 -25.15 23.34
CA SER A 54 -20.75 -23.85 23.71
C SER A 54 -20.31 -23.11 22.45
N ILE A 55 -20.46 -21.80 22.43
CA ILE A 55 -19.98 -20.95 21.32
C ILE A 55 -18.48 -21.15 21.14
N GLU A 56 -17.72 -21.33 22.24
CA GLU A 56 -16.30 -21.61 22.25
C GLU A 56 -15.97 -22.91 21.48
N GLY A 57 -16.72 -23.98 21.71
CA GLY A 57 -16.52 -25.27 21.04
C GLY A 57 -16.98 -25.28 19.58
N PHE A 58 -17.88 -24.37 19.21
CA PHE A 58 -18.43 -24.32 17.85
C PHE A 58 -17.48 -23.67 16.83
N VAL A 59 -16.68 -22.67 17.25
CA VAL A 59 -15.71 -22.01 16.37
C VAL A 59 -14.47 -22.87 16.22
N PRO A 60 -14.05 -23.28 15.01
CA PRO A 60 -12.86 -24.12 14.82
C PRO A 60 -11.59 -23.50 15.40
N ALA A 61 -10.70 -24.29 15.95
CA ALA A 61 -9.45 -23.85 16.57
C ALA A 61 -8.52 -23.09 15.60
N ASP A 62 -8.58 -23.41 14.31
CA ASP A 62 -7.81 -22.77 13.25
C ASP A 62 -8.55 -21.62 12.57
N HIS A 63 -9.70 -21.17 13.10
CA HIS A 63 -10.43 -20.06 12.54
C HIS A 63 -9.63 -18.75 12.59
N LEU A 64 -9.75 -17.90 11.55
CA LEU A 64 -8.99 -16.66 11.43
C LEU A 64 -9.18 -15.72 12.63
N LEU A 65 -10.40 -15.57 13.15
CA LEU A 65 -10.66 -14.67 14.28
C LEU A 65 -9.99 -15.16 15.57
N ARG A 66 -9.85 -16.48 15.77
CA ARG A 66 -9.06 -17.01 16.91
C ARG A 66 -7.58 -16.66 16.78
N LYS A 67 -7.03 -16.75 15.57
CA LYS A 67 -5.64 -16.37 15.30
C LYS A 67 -5.41 -14.89 15.57
N ILE A 68 -6.38 -14.04 15.20
CA ILE A 68 -6.33 -12.59 15.45
C ILE A 68 -6.48 -12.30 16.95
N ASP A 69 -7.43 -12.92 17.62
CA ASP A 69 -7.69 -12.72 19.04
C ASP A 69 -6.49 -13.11 19.91
N SER A 70 -5.78 -14.18 19.52
CA SER A 70 -4.56 -14.62 20.20
C SER A 70 -3.30 -13.84 19.82
N ALA A 71 -3.35 -12.99 18.78
CA ALA A 71 -2.16 -12.31 18.28
C ALA A 71 -1.82 -11.03 19.05
N VAL A 72 -2.83 -10.31 19.54
CA VAL A 72 -2.70 -9.04 20.25
C VAL A 72 -3.64 -9.00 21.46
N ASP A 73 -3.30 -8.22 22.47
CA ASP A 73 -4.19 -7.95 23.60
C ASP A 73 -5.08 -6.75 23.29
N PHE A 74 -6.36 -7.02 22.99
CA PHE A 74 -7.32 -5.96 22.69
C PHE A 74 -7.64 -5.05 23.88
N ASN A 75 -7.25 -5.39 25.13
CA ASN A 75 -7.44 -4.53 26.27
C ASN A 75 -6.69 -3.20 26.14
N HIS A 76 -5.60 -3.18 25.35
CA HIS A 76 -4.88 -1.94 25.05
C HIS A 76 -5.75 -0.85 24.38
N ILE A 77 -6.89 -1.23 23.80
CA ILE A 77 -7.86 -0.26 23.28
C ILE A 77 -8.46 0.59 24.39
N TYR A 78 -8.64 0.05 25.60
CA TYR A 78 -9.13 0.85 26.75
C TYR A 78 -8.17 1.99 27.06
N ASP A 79 -6.87 1.70 27.10
CA ASP A 79 -5.84 2.71 27.39
C ASP A 79 -5.84 3.85 26.36
N ILE A 80 -6.02 3.52 25.06
CA ILE A 80 -6.03 4.49 23.97
C ILE A 80 -7.27 5.41 24.02
N VAL A 81 -8.40 4.92 24.52
CA VAL A 81 -9.68 5.67 24.47
C VAL A 81 -10.16 6.14 25.85
N GLU A 82 -9.47 5.87 26.93
CA GLU A 82 -9.88 6.17 28.32
C GLU A 82 -10.29 7.64 28.49
N ASP A 83 -9.48 8.55 28.03
CA ASP A 83 -9.70 10.01 28.11
C ASP A 83 -10.95 10.49 27.35
N LEU A 84 -11.51 9.66 26.48
CA LEU A 84 -12.69 9.96 25.66
C LEU A 84 -13.97 9.48 26.29
N TYR A 85 -13.92 8.85 27.48
CA TYR A 85 -15.04 8.36 28.25
C TYR A 85 -15.18 9.09 29.57
N CYS A 86 -16.43 9.42 29.93
CA CYS A 86 -16.73 10.06 31.20
C CYS A 86 -16.84 9.00 32.30
N ALA A 87 -16.16 9.22 33.44
CA ALA A 87 -16.14 8.25 34.54
C ALA A 87 -17.50 8.14 35.25
N ASP A 88 -18.21 9.27 35.43
CA ASP A 88 -19.33 9.37 36.40
C ASP A 88 -20.66 9.85 35.80
N ASN A 89 -20.79 10.04 34.48
CA ASN A 89 -21.98 10.65 33.92
C ASN A 89 -22.46 9.97 32.63
N GLY A 90 -23.76 9.65 32.55
CA GLY A 90 -24.44 9.20 31.35
C GLY A 90 -24.87 7.72 31.37
N ARG A 91 -25.55 7.32 30.29
CA ARG A 91 -25.96 5.92 30.06
C ARG A 91 -24.74 5.08 29.80
N PRO A 92 -24.63 3.83 30.34
CA PRO A 92 -23.55 2.92 30.01
C PRO A 92 -23.31 2.82 28.50
N SER A 93 -22.11 3.09 28.07
CA SER A 93 -21.75 3.02 26.66
C SER A 93 -21.52 1.57 26.22
N ILE A 94 -21.55 1.32 24.90
CA ILE A 94 -21.06 0.05 24.36
C ILE A 94 -19.55 -0.01 24.66
N ASP A 95 -19.08 -1.19 25.05
CA ASP A 95 -17.68 -1.46 25.28
C ASP A 95 -16.81 -1.02 24.06
N PRO A 96 -15.76 -0.18 24.26
CA PRO A 96 -14.90 0.29 23.19
C PRO A 96 -14.21 -0.84 22.43
N VAL A 97 -13.78 -1.91 23.11
CA VAL A 97 -13.17 -3.07 22.46
C VAL A 97 -14.16 -3.74 21.51
N VAL A 98 -15.43 -3.86 21.92
CA VAL A 98 -16.50 -4.40 21.07
C VAL A 98 -16.73 -3.51 19.85
N ILE A 99 -16.79 -2.18 20.03
CA ILE A 99 -16.95 -1.22 18.93
C ILE A 99 -15.79 -1.40 17.93
N PHE A 100 -14.56 -1.43 18.42
CA PHE A 100 -13.37 -1.63 17.58
C PHE A 100 -13.40 -2.98 16.85
N LYS A 101 -13.67 -4.08 17.55
CA LYS A 101 -13.79 -5.42 16.95
C LYS A 101 -14.89 -5.50 15.90
N MET A 102 -16.02 -4.80 16.07
CA MET A 102 -17.07 -4.71 15.03
C MET A 102 -16.59 -4.01 13.76
N VAL A 103 -15.85 -2.90 13.91
CA VAL A 103 -15.25 -2.18 12.78
C VAL A 103 -14.11 -3.02 12.16
N LEU A 104 -13.32 -3.71 12.97
CA LEU A 104 -12.28 -4.63 12.50
C LEU A 104 -12.87 -5.74 11.62
N ILE A 105 -14.01 -6.35 12.02
CA ILE A 105 -14.74 -7.33 11.20
C ILE A 105 -15.11 -6.72 9.83
N GLN A 106 -15.65 -5.48 9.83
CA GLN A 106 -16.00 -4.79 8.58
C GLN A 106 -14.81 -4.69 7.64
N HIS A 107 -13.65 -4.25 8.16
CA HIS A 107 -12.45 -4.08 7.36
C HIS A 107 -11.83 -5.41 6.94
N LEU A 108 -11.79 -6.39 7.84
CA LEU A 108 -11.18 -7.72 7.64
C LEU A 108 -11.85 -8.51 6.51
N TYR A 109 -13.17 -8.43 6.45
CA TYR A 109 -13.98 -9.16 5.45
C TYR A 109 -14.45 -8.26 4.29
N GLY A 110 -14.00 -7.02 4.22
CA GLY A 110 -14.36 -6.09 3.14
C GLY A 110 -15.85 -5.75 3.07
N LEU A 111 -16.56 -5.79 4.20
CA LEU A 111 -17.99 -5.51 4.25
C LEU A 111 -18.26 -4.03 3.89
N PRO A 112 -19.29 -3.75 3.06
CA PRO A 112 -19.47 -2.43 2.47
C PRO A 112 -19.95 -1.35 3.45
N SER A 113 -20.55 -1.73 4.58
CA SER A 113 -21.08 -0.79 5.57
C SER A 113 -21.23 -1.42 6.94
N LEU A 114 -21.25 -0.58 8.00
CA LEU A 114 -21.57 -1.03 9.37
C LEU A 114 -22.97 -1.66 9.48
N ARG A 115 -23.95 -1.19 8.70
CA ARG A 115 -25.28 -1.83 8.65
C ARG A 115 -25.14 -3.29 8.22
N ARG A 116 -24.46 -3.55 7.11
CA ARG A 116 -24.24 -4.92 6.64
C ARG A 116 -23.42 -5.74 7.64
N THR A 117 -22.42 -5.12 8.26
CA THR A 117 -21.60 -5.78 9.29
C THR A 117 -22.45 -6.25 10.47
N VAL A 118 -23.33 -5.40 10.99
CA VAL A 118 -24.25 -5.78 12.09
C VAL A 118 -25.18 -6.92 11.68
N GLU A 119 -25.72 -6.90 10.45
CA GLU A 119 -26.56 -8.01 9.97
C GLU A 119 -25.77 -9.32 9.86
N GLU A 120 -24.54 -9.27 9.39
CA GLU A 120 -23.67 -10.47 9.37
C GLU A 120 -23.32 -10.97 10.78
N ILE A 121 -23.03 -10.06 11.72
CA ILE A 121 -22.74 -10.42 13.12
C ILE A 121 -23.92 -11.13 13.77
N LYS A 122 -25.17 -10.72 13.49
CA LYS A 122 -26.37 -11.37 14.03
C LYS A 122 -26.44 -12.85 13.69
N MET A 123 -25.97 -13.24 12.51
CA MET A 123 -26.12 -14.59 11.97
C MET A 123 -24.84 -15.43 12.01
N ASN A 124 -23.67 -14.83 12.27
CA ASN A 124 -22.38 -15.53 12.22
C ASN A 124 -21.86 -15.82 13.63
N VAL A 125 -21.77 -17.10 13.97
CA VAL A 125 -21.31 -17.57 15.29
C VAL A 125 -19.89 -17.15 15.58
N ALA A 126 -18.97 -17.19 14.60
CA ALA A 126 -17.58 -16.80 14.80
C ALA A 126 -17.42 -15.30 15.06
N TYR A 127 -18.29 -14.47 14.46
CA TYR A 127 -18.30 -13.03 14.75
C TYR A 127 -18.82 -12.76 16.16
N ARG A 128 -19.89 -13.43 16.57
CA ARG A 128 -20.41 -13.34 17.95
C ARG A 128 -19.37 -13.78 18.97
N TRP A 129 -18.73 -14.91 18.73
CA TRP A 129 -17.63 -15.42 19.55
C TRP A 129 -16.53 -14.37 19.73
N PHE A 130 -16.07 -13.76 18.63
CA PHE A 130 -15.00 -12.77 18.65
C PHE A 130 -15.34 -11.50 19.41
N LEU A 131 -16.63 -11.14 19.44
CA LEU A 131 -17.18 -10.00 20.17
C LEU A 131 -17.57 -10.32 21.62
N GLY A 132 -17.61 -11.60 22.01
CA GLY A 132 -18.07 -12.05 23.32
C GLY A 132 -19.60 -12.07 23.50
N TYR A 133 -20.39 -12.01 22.41
CA TYR A 133 -21.86 -12.07 22.47
C TYR A 133 -22.40 -13.49 22.42
N LEU A 134 -23.38 -13.79 23.28
CA LEU A 134 -24.16 -15.03 23.24
C LEU A 134 -25.11 -15.05 22.04
N MET A 135 -25.60 -16.26 21.65
CA MET A 135 -26.49 -16.42 20.49
C MET A 135 -27.81 -15.70 20.61
N ASN A 136 -28.34 -15.60 21.81
CA ASN A 136 -29.60 -14.92 22.13
C ASN A 136 -29.44 -13.44 22.50
N GLU A 137 -28.20 -12.96 22.60
CA GLU A 137 -27.91 -11.59 23.00
C GLU A 137 -28.10 -10.60 21.83
N GLN A 138 -28.64 -9.43 22.15
CA GLN A 138 -28.97 -8.43 21.14
C GLN A 138 -27.71 -7.66 20.70
N ILE A 139 -27.44 -7.67 19.41
CA ILE A 139 -26.32 -6.92 18.83
C ILE A 139 -26.70 -5.42 18.74
N PRO A 140 -25.80 -4.49 19.11
CA PRO A 140 -26.03 -3.06 19.02
C PRO A 140 -26.44 -2.60 17.62
N HIS A 141 -27.33 -1.62 17.55
CA HIS A 141 -27.75 -1.06 16.26
C HIS A 141 -26.58 -0.35 15.57
N PHE A 142 -26.49 -0.49 14.26
CA PHE A 142 -25.36 0.06 13.46
C PHE A 142 -25.18 1.58 13.62
N SER A 143 -26.27 2.33 13.83
CA SER A 143 -26.19 3.79 14.04
C SER A 143 -25.51 4.15 15.36
N THR A 144 -25.77 3.36 16.43
CA THR A 144 -25.13 3.54 17.73
C THR A 144 -23.63 3.25 17.63
N VAL A 145 -23.27 2.17 16.94
CA VAL A 145 -21.85 1.83 16.68
C VAL A 145 -21.17 2.93 15.87
N SER A 146 -21.83 3.38 14.79
CA SER A 146 -21.29 4.44 13.93
C SER A 146 -21.10 5.77 14.67
N TYR A 147 -22.10 6.15 15.51
CA TYR A 147 -22.01 7.37 16.30
C TYR A 147 -20.84 7.31 17.29
N ASN A 148 -20.76 6.23 18.08
CA ASN A 148 -19.68 6.05 19.06
C ASN A 148 -18.32 6.00 18.38
N PHE A 149 -18.19 5.27 17.27
CA PHE A 149 -16.95 5.19 16.52
C PHE A 149 -16.52 6.57 16.01
N LYS A 150 -17.42 7.32 15.37
CA LYS A 150 -17.11 8.64 14.82
C LYS A 150 -16.64 9.64 15.89
N HIS A 151 -17.21 9.59 17.10
CA HIS A 151 -16.93 10.58 18.15
C HIS A 151 -15.79 10.19 19.10
N ARG A 152 -15.41 8.89 19.14
CA ARG A 152 -14.38 8.40 20.04
C ARG A 152 -13.12 7.89 19.34
N TYR A 153 -13.26 7.43 18.09
CA TYR A 153 -12.11 7.01 17.30
C TYR A 153 -11.69 8.14 16.36
N THR A 154 -11.06 9.16 16.96
CA THR A 154 -10.54 10.33 16.26
C THR A 154 -9.36 9.94 15.35
N GLU A 155 -8.86 10.88 14.56
CA GLU A 155 -7.69 10.64 13.72
C GLU A 155 -6.46 10.22 14.54
N LYS A 156 -6.24 10.87 15.68
CA LYS A 156 -5.18 10.54 16.63
C LYS A 156 -5.34 9.12 17.19
N THR A 157 -6.53 8.78 17.69
CA THR A 157 -6.84 7.44 18.22
C THR A 157 -6.61 6.34 17.19
N ILE A 158 -7.02 6.56 15.93
CA ILE A 158 -6.82 5.59 14.86
C ILE A 158 -5.34 5.47 14.48
N GLU A 159 -4.61 6.55 14.53
CA GLU A 159 -3.17 6.55 14.32
C GLU A 159 -2.46 5.78 15.44
N GLU A 160 -2.81 6.01 16.69
CA GLU A 160 -2.29 5.26 17.85
C GLU A 160 -2.58 3.75 17.72
N ILE A 161 -3.79 3.35 17.31
CA ILE A 161 -4.14 1.96 17.06
C ILE A 161 -3.28 1.36 15.92
N PHE A 162 -3.06 2.11 14.84
CA PHE A 162 -2.23 1.66 13.74
C PHE A 162 -0.81 1.35 14.21
N TYR A 163 -0.21 2.27 14.97
CA TYR A 163 1.15 2.09 15.48
C TYR A 163 1.25 1.09 16.63
N TRP A 164 0.22 0.94 17.47
CA TRP A 164 0.17 -0.14 18.43
C TRP A 164 0.29 -1.50 17.73
N ILE A 165 -0.52 -1.75 16.70
CA ILE A 165 -0.44 -3.01 15.94
C ILE A 165 0.93 -3.16 15.28
N LEU A 166 1.54 -2.10 14.78
CA LEU A 166 2.86 -2.13 14.17
C LEU A 166 3.95 -2.47 15.20
N ASN A 167 3.89 -1.89 16.39
CA ASN A 167 4.82 -2.16 17.50
C ASN A 167 4.73 -3.61 17.98
N GLU A 168 3.53 -4.21 18.02
CA GLU A 168 3.35 -5.64 18.32
C GLU A 168 4.06 -6.53 17.28
N ILE A 169 4.00 -6.14 16.01
CA ILE A 169 4.66 -6.84 14.90
C ILE A 169 6.18 -6.73 15.01
N GLU A 170 6.67 -5.53 15.33
CA GLU A 170 8.09 -5.21 15.50
C GLU A 170 8.69 -5.95 16.70
N THR A 171 8.05 -5.86 17.86
CA THR A 171 8.46 -6.54 19.10
C THR A 171 8.51 -8.06 18.91
N ALA A 172 7.61 -8.61 18.10
CA ALA A 172 7.62 -10.03 17.76
C ALA A 172 8.69 -10.43 16.70
N GLY A 173 9.46 -9.45 16.16
CA GLY A 173 10.53 -9.65 15.20
C GLY A 173 10.06 -10.00 13.78
N TYR A 174 8.89 -9.53 13.37
CA TYR A 174 8.37 -9.74 12.01
C TYR A 174 8.57 -8.53 11.09
N LEU A 175 8.82 -7.34 11.63
CA LEU A 175 9.14 -6.14 10.88
C LEU A 175 10.63 -6.14 10.48
N SER A 176 10.95 -5.63 9.30
CA SER A 176 12.31 -5.53 8.76
C SER A 176 12.47 -4.20 8.01
N PRO A 177 12.66 -3.10 8.73
CA PRO A 177 12.62 -1.75 8.18
C PRO A 177 13.87 -1.31 7.39
N GLU A 178 14.93 -2.13 7.34
CA GLU A 178 16.19 -1.74 6.64
C GLU A 178 15.99 -1.37 5.16
N ALA A 179 14.99 -1.96 4.49
CA ALA A 179 14.61 -1.61 3.12
C ALA A 179 13.12 -1.36 3.03
N VAL A 180 12.73 -0.14 2.70
CA VAL A 180 11.34 0.31 2.65
C VAL A 180 10.91 0.56 1.21
N PHE A 181 9.73 0.07 0.87
CA PHE A 181 9.12 0.18 -0.45
C PHE A 181 8.01 1.23 -0.39
N VAL A 182 8.14 2.29 -1.18
CA VAL A 182 7.21 3.43 -1.22
C VAL A 182 6.48 3.47 -2.56
N ASP A 183 5.17 3.68 -2.52
CA ASP A 183 4.35 3.87 -3.72
C ASP A 183 3.01 4.53 -3.39
N GLY A 184 2.35 5.10 -4.40
CA GLY A 184 1.04 5.70 -4.31
C GLY A 184 -0.07 4.84 -4.93
N THR A 185 -1.22 4.75 -4.27
CA THR A 185 -2.38 4.10 -4.87
C THR A 185 -3.61 5.00 -4.82
N HIS A 186 -4.36 5.03 -5.95
CA HIS A 186 -5.56 5.84 -6.06
C HIS A 186 -6.80 5.08 -5.58
N ILE A 187 -7.63 5.80 -4.83
CA ILE A 187 -8.90 5.35 -4.26
C ILE A 187 -9.99 6.27 -4.82
N LYS A 188 -10.96 5.72 -5.54
CA LYS A 188 -12.07 6.50 -6.09
C LYS A 188 -12.89 7.12 -4.96
N ALA A 189 -13.09 8.44 -5.02
CA ALA A 189 -13.86 9.20 -4.05
C ALA A 189 -15.37 9.02 -4.22
N ASN A 190 -16.12 9.26 -3.15
CA ASN A 190 -17.58 9.31 -3.16
C ASN A 190 -18.07 10.65 -3.71
N ALA A 191 -17.69 10.96 -4.93
CA ALA A 191 -17.98 12.22 -5.61
C ALA A 191 -18.42 12.01 -7.06
N ASN A 192 -19.31 12.90 -7.54
CA ASN A 192 -19.81 12.86 -8.91
C ASN A 192 -19.06 13.86 -9.79
N LEU A 193 -18.42 13.37 -10.84
CA LEU A 193 -17.65 14.22 -11.76
C LEU A 193 -18.51 15.30 -12.47
N LYS A 194 -19.80 15.03 -12.67
CA LYS A 194 -20.74 16.02 -13.27
C LYS A 194 -21.08 17.18 -12.34
N LYS A 195 -20.80 17.04 -11.02
CA LYS A 195 -21.01 18.07 -10.00
C LYS A 195 -19.68 18.71 -9.60
N ALA A 196 -18.92 19.20 -10.60
CA ALA A 196 -17.64 19.88 -10.40
C ALA A 196 -17.81 21.36 -10.72
N VAL A 197 -17.12 22.21 -9.95
CA VAL A 197 -16.97 23.64 -10.19
C VAL A 197 -15.49 23.94 -10.43
N LYS A 198 -15.22 24.96 -11.25
CA LYS A 198 -13.87 25.46 -11.44
C LYS A 198 -13.56 26.47 -10.34
N LYS A 199 -12.38 26.37 -9.77
CA LYS A 199 -11.93 27.23 -8.67
C LYS A 199 -10.46 27.56 -8.86
N ALA A 200 -10.13 28.85 -8.79
CA ALA A 200 -8.75 29.28 -8.70
C ALA A 200 -8.24 29.02 -7.27
N VAL A 201 -7.13 28.34 -7.16
CA VAL A 201 -6.45 28.08 -5.88
C VAL A 201 -4.99 28.45 -6.02
N PRO A 202 -4.36 29.02 -4.98
CA PRO A 202 -2.93 29.23 -4.98
C PRO A 202 -2.22 27.89 -5.13
N GLN A 203 -1.17 27.86 -5.94
CA GLN A 203 -0.35 26.67 -6.06
C GLN A 203 0.34 26.41 -4.70
N ALA A 204 0.19 25.19 -4.16
CA ALA A 204 0.84 24.85 -2.91
C ALA A 204 2.36 25.02 -3.03
N ALA A 205 2.95 25.75 -2.09
CA ALA A 205 4.40 25.87 -1.99
C ALA A 205 4.99 24.47 -1.79
N LYS A 206 6.11 24.19 -2.46
CA LYS A 206 6.85 22.96 -2.24
C LYS A 206 7.59 23.09 -0.91
N THR A 207 7.68 22.03 -0.13
CA THR A 207 8.34 22.02 1.17
C THR A 207 9.80 22.50 1.11
N TYR A 208 10.46 22.26 -0.02
CA TYR A 208 11.84 22.61 -0.28
C TYR A 208 12.03 23.96 -1.01
N GLU A 209 10.97 24.72 -1.26
CA GLU A 209 11.01 25.92 -2.12
C GLU A 209 11.92 27.00 -1.53
N LYS A 210 11.92 27.15 -0.20
CA LYS A 210 12.79 28.08 0.50
C LYS A 210 14.27 27.68 0.35
N GLN A 211 14.62 26.45 0.65
CA GLN A 211 15.99 25.95 0.50
C GLN A 211 16.48 26.06 -0.95
N LEU A 212 15.62 25.65 -1.89
CA LEU A 212 15.93 25.76 -3.33
C LEU A 212 16.20 27.22 -3.71
N MET A 213 15.41 28.17 -3.23
CA MET A 213 15.57 29.59 -3.55
C MET A 213 16.85 30.17 -2.92
N GLU A 214 17.20 29.77 -1.71
CA GLU A 214 18.44 30.15 -1.04
C GLU A 214 19.65 29.68 -1.89
N GLU A 215 19.71 28.39 -2.24
CA GLU A 215 20.80 27.82 -3.05
C GLU A 215 20.87 28.45 -4.48
N ILE A 216 19.71 28.73 -5.11
CA ILE A 216 19.65 29.44 -6.40
C ILE A 216 20.23 30.84 -6.27
N ASN A 217 19.88 31.57 -5.22
CA ASN A 217 20.34 32.94 -5.02
C ASN A 217 21.84 33.02 -4.71
N GLU A 218 22.39 32.06 -3.95
CA GLU A 218 23.83 31.91 -3.75
C GLU A 218 24.54 31.72 -5.10
N GLU A 219 24.13 30.75 -5.88
CA GLU A 219 24.74 30.48 -7.19
C GLU A 219 24.63 31.67 -8.15
N ARG A 220 23.48 32.37 -8.17
CA ARG A 220 23.32 33.56 -8.99
C ARG A 220 24.26 34.69 -8.57
N ASN A 221 24.48 34.89 -7.28
CA ASN A 221 25.44 35.84 -6.75
C ASN A 221 26.87 35.51 -7.19
N ASP A 222 27.29 34.24 -7.12
CA ASP A 222 28.60 33.76 -7.53
C ASP A 222 28.87 34.05 -9.03
N HIS A 223 27.83 34.05 -9.84
CA HIS A 223 27.87 34.36 -11.27
C HIS A 223 27.56 35.84 -11.59
N GLY A 224 27.53 36.72 -10.58
CA GLY A 224 27.24 38.15 -10.76
C GLY A 224 25.82 38.47 -11.23
N LYS A 225 24.85 37.59 -10.98
CA LYS A 225 23.44 37.80 -11.32
C LYS A 225 22.67 38.30 -10.11
N LYS A 226 21.67 39.14 -10.33
CA LYS A 226 20.79 39.60 -9.23
C LYS A 226 20.01 38.44 -8.63
N PRO A 227 19.92 38.34 -7.29
CA PRO A 227 19.10 37.36 -6.63
C PRO A 227 17.61 37.56 -7.00
N PHE A 228 16.84 36.52 -6.85
CA PHE A 228 15.39 36.60 -7.01
C PHE A 228 14.76 37.18 -5.74
N ASP A 229 13.72 37.98 -5.95
CA ASP A 229 12.87 38.48 -4.87
C ASP A 229 11.97 37.35 -4.37
N GLU A 230 11.98 37.10 -3.06
CA GLU A 230 11.18 36.08 -2.38
C GLU A 230 9.69 36.46 -2.27
N SER A 231 9.35 37.72 -2.50
CA SER A 231 8.01 38.27 -2.24
C SER A 231 6.97 37.99 -3.36
N LYS A 232 7.27 37.15 -4.35
CA LYS A 232 6.31 36.88 -5.42
C LYS A 232 5.15 36.03 -4.87
N PRO A 233 3.88 36.50 -4.98
CA PRO A 233 2.75 35.71 -4.56
C PRO A 233 2.68 34.40 -5.37
N PRO A 234 2.21 33.29 -4.75
CA PRO A 234 2.07 32.02 -5.43
C PRO A 234 1.15 32.17 -6.66
N GLU A 235 1.53 31.52 -7.76
CA GLU A 235 0.72 31.51 -8.97
C GLU A 235 -0.61 30.79 -8.70
N GLU A 236 -1.72 31.35 -9.18
CA GLU A 236 -3.03 30.72 -9.07
C GLU A 236 -3.19 29.66 -10.17
N LYS A 237 -3.70 28.50 -9.77
CA LYS A 237 -4.04 27.40 -10.68
C LYS A 237 -5.53 27.12 -10.64
N GLU A 238 -6.17 27.02 -11.81
CA GLU A 238 -7.55 26.60 -11.90
C GLU A 238 -7.66 25.10 -11.70
N ILE A 239 -8.39 24.67 -10.68
CA ILE A 239 -8.68 23.27 -10.42
C ILE A 239 -10.18 22.99 -10.55
N SER A 240 -10.54 21.73 -10.82
CA SER A 240 -11.92 21.25 -10.74
C SER A 240 -12.15 20.68 -9.34
N GLU A 241 -13.02 21.33 -8.56
CA GLU A 241 -13.41 20.94 -7.21
C GLU A 241 -14.76 20.23 -7.23
N SER A 242 -14.94 19.17 -6.46
CA SER A 242 -16.23 18.49 -6.30
C SER A 242 -17.13 19.23 -5.31
N THR A 243 -18.39 19.49 -5.68
CA THR A 243 -19.36 20.09 -4.74
C THR A 243 -19.81 19.14 -3.63
N THR A 244 -19.59 17.83 -3.78
CA THR A 244 -20.02 16.82 -2.82
C THR A 244 -18.88 16.31 -1.92
N ASP A 245 -17.64 16.45 -2.37
CA ASP A 245 -16.42 16.07 -1.64
C ASP A 245 -15.28 16.99 -2.09
N PRO A 246 -15.23 18.25 -1.57
CA PRO A 246 -14.30 19.29 -2.00
C PRO A 246 -12.82 18.92 -1.83
N GLU A 247 -12.51 18.10 -0.84
CA GLU A 247 -11.14 17.66 -0.53
C GLU A 247 -10.62 16.53 -1.43
N SER A 248 -11.51 15.96 -2.30
CA SER A 248 -11.09 15.00 -3.30
C SER A 248 -10.50 15.71 -4.53
N GLY A 249 -9.47 15.13 -5.14
CA GLY A 249 -8.82 15.64 -6.34
C GLY A 249 -9.22 14.91 -7.61
N VAL A 250 -9.16 15.62 -8.76
CA VAL A 250 -9.41 14.99 -10.06
C VAL A 250 -8.19 14.17 -10.47
N PHE A 251 -8.39 12.88 -10.63
CA PHE A 251 -7.39 11.94 -11.11
C PHE A 251 -7.65 11.56 -12.57
N HIS A 252 -6.57 11.55 -13.35
CA HIS A 252 -6.55 11.10 -14.74
C HIS A 252 -5.60 9.92 -14.92
N LYS A 253 -6.08 8.84 -15.54
CA LYS A 253 -5.22 7.74 -15.99
C LYS A 253 -5.54 7.43 -17.46
N GLY A 254 -4.66 7.91 -18.34
CA GLY A 254 -4.89 7.83 -19.78
C GLY A 254 -6.12 8.65 -20.23
N GLU A 255 -6.48 8.56 -21.50
CA GLU A 255 -7.56 9.37 -22.08
C GLU A 255 -8.97 9.01 -21.59
N HIS A 256 -9.15 7.78 -21.05
CA HIS A 256 -10.48 7.23 -20.79
C HIS A 256 -10.89 7.17 -19.31
N LYS A 257 -10.00 7.50 -18.38
CA LYS A 257 -10.28 7.34 -16.94
C LYS A 257 -10.09 8.63 -16.17
N LYS A 258 -11.18 9.39 -16.01
CA LYS A 258 -11.25 10.59 -15.19
C LYS A 258 -12.23 10.39 -14.05
N CYS A 259 -11.81 10.65 -12.81
CA CYS A 259 -12.68 10.58 -11.63
C CYS A 259 -12.14 11.45 -10.51
N PHE A 260 -12.97 11.79 -9.53
CA PHE A 260 -12.50 12.27 -8.25
C PHE A 260 -11.91 11.09 -7.45
N ALA A 261 -10.76 11.32 -6.86
CA ALA A 261 -10.03 10.31 -6.12
C ALA A 261 -9.22 10.92 -4.97
N TYR A 262 -8.77 10.05 -4.08
CA TYR A 262 -7.69 10.27 -3.14
C TYR A 262 -6.50 9.41 -3.52
N THR A 263 -5.30 9.83 -3.16
CA THR A 263 -4.08 9.03 -3.30
C THR A 263 -3.58 8.66 -1.91
N ALA A 264 -3.44 7.37 -1.65
CA ALA A 264 -2.78 6.87 -0.45
C ALA A 264 -1.30 6.61 -0.77
N GLN A 265 -0.44 7.48 -0.27
CA GLN A 265 1.01 7.30 -0.27
C GLN A 265 1.35 6.35 0.87
N THR A 266 1.96 5.22 0.56
CA THR A 266 2.11 4.11 1.48
C THR A 266 3.54 3.59 1.44
N CYS A 267 4.07 3.24 2.59
CA CYS A 267 5.33 2.52 2.69
C CYS A 267 5.16 1.17 3.38
N CYS A 268 5.93 0.19 2.94
CA CYS A 268 5.96 -1.13 3.58
C CYS A 268 7.39 -1.67 3.64
N ASP A 269 7.63 -2.59 4.57
CA ASP A 269 8.88 -3.33 4.68
C ASP A 269 9.02 -4.43 3.59
N LYS A 270 10.17 -5.11 3.58
CA LYS A 270 10.42 -6.23 2.65
C LYS A 270 9.48 -7.42 2.82
N ASN A 271 8.79 -7.52 3.96
CA ASN A 271 7.79 -8.54 4.24
C ASN A 271 6.38 -8.09 3.84
N GLY A 272 6.22 -6.82 3.42
CA GLY A 272 4.95 -6.20 3.03
C GLY A 272 4.06 -5.88 4.23
N TYR A 273 4.62 -5.60 5.40
CA TYR A 273 3.92 -4.91 6.48
C TYR A 273 3.91 -3.41 6.18
N VAL A 274 2.73 -2.81 6.22
CA VAL A 274 2.60 -1.37 6.00
C VAL A 274 3.10 -0.62 7.23
N MET A 275 4.12 0.22 7.04
CA MET A 275 4.78 0.94 8.12
C MET A 275 4.15 2.32 8.37
N ASP A 276 3.73 3.00 7.30
CA ASP A 276 3.00 4.25 7.40
C ASP A 276 2.18 4.54 6.13
N VAL A 277 1.26 5.49 6.22
CA VAL A 277 0.42 5.96 5.11
C VAL A 277 0.00 7.40 5.29
N THR A 278 0.06 8.18 4.22
CA THR A 278 -0.57 9.50 4.09
C THR A 278 -1.62 9.49 2.99
N VAL A 279 -2.68 10.26 3.17
CA VAL A 279 -3.73 10.39 2.15
C VAL A 279 -3.77 11.84 1.66
N ASN A 280 -3.80 12.00 0.35
CA ASN A 280 -3.81 13.29 -0.32
C ASN A 280 -4.94 13.35 -1.36
N PRO A 281 -5.39 14.54 -1.80
CA PRO A 281 -6.24 14.68 -2.96
C PRO A 281 -5.62 14.03 -4.20
N GLY A 282 -6.42 13.37 -5.02
CA GLY A 282 -5.93 12.59 -6.17
C GLY A 282 -5.26 13.37 -7.30
N ASN A 283 -5.26 14.70 -7.23
CA ASN A 283 -4.55 15.60 -8.15
C ASN A 283 -3.17 16.04 -7.63
N VAL A 284 -2.78 15.64 -6.42
CA VAL A 284 -1.45 15.88 -5.87
C VAL A 284 -0.50 14.84 -6.47
N HIS A 285 0.63 15.33 -7.01
CA HIS A 285 1.65 14.44 -7.59
C HIS A 285 2.38 13.67 -6.51
N ASP A 286 2.76 12.43 -6.79
CA ASP A 286 3.42 11.54 -5.81
C ASP A 286 4.70 12.15 -5.22
N SER A 287 5.48 12.88 -6.03
CA SER A 287 6.69 13.57 -5.58
C SER A 287 6.44 14.73 -4.60
N VAL A 288 5.24 15.31 -4.60
CA VAL A 288 4.85 16.38 -3.64
C VAL A 288 4.32 15.77 -2.34
N ALA A 289 3.62 14.64 -2.47
CA ALA A 289 3.05 13.93 -1.33
C ALA A 289 4.10 13.11 -0.53
N PHE A 290 5.30 12.94 -1.10
CA PHE A 290 6.38 12.12 -0.54
C PHE A 290 6.90 12.65 0.80
N ASP A 291 7.14 13.95 0.92
CA ASP A 291 7.84 14.55 2.06
C ASP A 291 7.14 14.24 3.39
N GLY A 292 5.82 14.44 3.46
CA GLY A 292 5.06 14.20 4.70
C GLY A 292 5.02 12.72 5.13
N LEU A 293 5.17 11.77 4.21
CA LEU A 293 5.34 10.36 4.54
C LEU A 293 6.79 10.06 4.97
N TYR A 294 7.75 10.62 4.24
CA TYR A 294 9.17 10.40 4.44
C TYR A 294 9.64 10.87 5.81
N ASP A 295 9.23 12.08 6.25
CA ASP A 295 9.61 12.64 7.54
C ASP A 295 9.25 11.73 8.70
N ARG A 296 7.99 11.30 8.75
CA ARG A 296 7.49 10.41 9.80
C ARG A 296 8.12 9.03 9.74
N LEU A 297 8.42 8.55 8.51
CA LEU A 297 9.04 7.24 8.30
C LEU A 297 10.45 7.20 8.87
N VAL A 298 11.29 8.20 8.55
CA VAL A 298 12.70 8.27 8.99
C VAL A 298 12.78 8.57 10.49
N GLU A 299 11.93 9.47 11.00
CA GLU A 299 11.88 9.78 12.44
C GLU A 299 11.59 8.53 13.28
N ARG A 300 10.71 7.65 12.81
CA ARG A 300 10.31 6.43 13.54
C ARG A 300 11.27 5.25 13.35
N ASN A 301 11.97 5.20 12.24
CA ASN A 301 12.77 4.04 11.85
C ASN A 301 14.18 4.50 11.41
N PRO A 302 15.05 4.88 12.35
CA PRO A 302 16.39 5.38 12.04
C PRO A 302 17.31 4.30 11.43
N GLU A 303 16.91 3.03 11.45
CA GLU A 303 17.61 1.88 10.87
C GLU A 303 17.38 1.70 9.35
N ILE A 304 16.61 2.56 8.71
CA ILE A 304 16.36 2.50 7.27
C ILE A 304 17.67 2.75 6.51
N LYS A 305 18.02 1.81 5.62
CA LYS A 305 19.22 1.88 4.78
C LYS A 305 18.91 2.12 3.31
N ALA A 306 17.70 1.74 2.87
CA ALA A 306 17.30 1.88 1.46
C ALA A 306 15.82 2.21 1.32
N ILE A 307 15.50 3.10 0.37
CA ILE A 307 14.14 3.43 -0.05
C ILE A 307 13.96 3.07 -1.51
N VAL A 308 12.99 2.20 -1.77
CA VAL A 308 12.65 1.69 -3.10
C VAL A 308 11.35 2.34 -3.56
N ALA A 309 11.39 3.11 -4.65
CA ALA A 309 10.19 3.75 -5.19
C ALA A 309 10.14 3.69 -6.72
N ASP A 310 9.07 4.20 -7.33
CA ASP A 310 8.92 4.21 -8.78
C ASP A 310 9.56 5.45 -9.45
N ALA A 311 9.47 5.52 -10.78
CA ALA A 311 10.01 6.64 -11.57
C ALA A 311 9.35 7.99 -11.27
N GLY A 312 8.14 8.00 -10.68
CA GLY A 312 7.44 9.21 -10.28
C GLY A 312 8.14 9.97 -9.15
N TYR A 313 8.85 9.23 -8.29
CA TYR A 313 9.63 9.78 -7.18
C TYR A 313 11.04 10.21 -7.56
N LYS A 314 11.52 9.87 -8.77
CA LYS A 314 12.85 10.30 -9.22
C LYS A 314 12.85 11.77 -9.62
N THR A 315 13.05 12.63 -8.63
CA THR A 315 13.20 14.09 -8.77
C THR A 315 14.50 14.54 -8.11
N PRO A 316 15.07 15.70 -8.49
CA PRO A 316 16.29 16.20 -7.86
C PRO A 316 16.16 16.33 -6.34
N TRP A 317 15.04 16.87 -5.87
CA TRP A 317 14.75 17.04 -4.44
C TRP A 317 14.73 15.73 -3.66
N ILE A 318 13.92 14.76 -4.11
CA ILE A 318 13.80 13.46 -3.43
C ILE A 318 15.12 12.73 -3.41
N SER A 319 15.89 12.78 -4.52
CA SER A 319 17.22 12.18 -4.60
C SER A 319 18.19 12.82 -3.62
N LYS A 320 18.23 14.17 -3.58
CA LYS A 320 19.04 14.94 -2.62
C LYS A 320 18.69 14.54 -1.19
N ARG A 321 17.42 14.59 -0.84
CA ARG A 321 16.93 14.35 0.53
C ARG A 321 17.29 12.96 1.05
N ILE A 322 17.06 11.92 0.26
CA ILE A 322 17.36 10.54 0.65
C ILE A 322 18.88 10.34 0.82
N LEU A 323 19.68 10.92 -0.09
CA LEU A 323 21.14 10.82 -0.03
C LEU A 323 21.74 11.63 1.12
N ASP A 324 21.22 12.83 1.42
CA ASP A 324 21.67 13.67 2.54
C ASP A 324 21.43 12.99 3.90
N ASP A 325 20.35 12.19 4.03
CA ASP A 325 20.08 11.35 5.21
C ASP A 325 20.93 10.06 5.25
N GLY A 326 21.84 9.84 4.29
CA GLY A 326 22.70 8.66 4.21
C GLY A 326 21.95 7.37 3.80
N ILE A 327 20.75 7.50 3.24
CA ILE A 327 19.90 6.39 2.80
C ILE A 327 20.13 6.14 1.30
N ILE A 328 20.06 4.88 0.87
CA ILE A 328 20.24 4.49 -0.52
C ILE A 328 18.94 4.64 -1.30
N PRO A 329 18.85 5.53 -2.31
CA PRO A 329 17.67 5.66 -3.17
C PRO A 329 17.68 4.60 -4.27
N VAL A 330 16.72 3.68 -4.22
CA VAL A 330 16.53 2.64 -5.24
C VAL A 330 15.44 3.08 -6.20
N LEU A 331 15.79 3.95 -7.14
CA LEU A 331 14.89 4.59 -8.10
C LEU A 331 15.21 4.15 -9.54
N PRO A 332 14.20 3.83 -10.38
CA PRO A 332 14.43 3.32 -11.73
C PRO A 332 14.91 4.41 -12.69
N TYR A 333 15.43 3.97 -13.83
CA TYR A 333 15.76 4.89 -14.92
C TYR A 333 14.53 5.63 -15.41
N LYS A 334 14.65 6.95 -15.52
CA LYS A 334 13.65 7.81 -16.15
C LYS A 334 14.24 8.39 -17.43
N ARG A 335 13.71 7.93 -18.56
CA ARG A 335 14.19 8.40 -19.85
C ARG A 335 13.95 9.91 -19.97
N PRO A 336 15.01 10.71 -20.25
CA PRO A 336 14.86 12.12 -20.53
C PRO A 336 13.93 12.34 -21.74
N MET A 337 13.02 13.30 -21.62
CA MET A 337 12.18 13.65 -22.76
C MET A 337 13.00 14.45 -23.80
N SER A 338 12.97 13.99 -25.04
CA SER A 338 13.53 14.71 -26.19
C SER A 338 12.47 14.87 -27.27
N LYS A 339 12.49 15.98 -27.98
CA LYS A 339 11.65 16.18 -29.15
C LYS A 339 12.09 15.19 -30.25
N LYS A 340 11.13 14.52 -30.88
CA LYS A 340 11.42 13.56 -31.96
C LYS A 340 12.19 14.27 -33.09
N GLY A 341 13.30 13.68 -33.52
CA GLY A 341 14.17 14.25 -34.55
C GLY A 341 15.21 15.24 -34.05
N PHE A 342 15.28 15.46 -32.71
CA PHE A 342 16.31 16.31 -32.08
C PHE A 342 17.32 15.48 -31.34
N PHE A 343 18.54 16.01 -31.22
CA PHE A 343 19.59 15.42 -30.40
C PHE A 343 19.06 15.16 -28.97
N PRO A 344 19.21 13.95 -28.44
CA PRO A 344 18.85 13.65 -27.07
C PRO A 344 19.79 14.35 -26.07
N PRO A 345 19.35 14.58 -24.83
CA PRO A 345 20.14 15.30 -23.81
C PRO A 345 21.55 14.74 -23.56
N TYR A 346 21.77 13.44 -23.71
CA TYR A 346 23.05 12.80 -23.49
C TYR A 346 24.11 13.10 -24.58
N GLU A 347 23.72 13.67 -25.71
CA GLU A 347 24.66 14.17 -26.74
C GLU A 347 25.31 15.52 -26.37
N TYR A 348 24.79 16.16 -25.31
CA TYR A 348 25.35 17.41 -24.80
C TYR A 348 26.15 17.10 -23.54
N VAL A 349 27.50 17.33 -23.61
CA VAL A 349 28.42 16.98 -22.52
C VAL A 349 28.58 18.20 -21.61
N TYR A 350 28.34 18.04 -20.33
CA TYR A 350 28.62 19.08 -19.33
C TYR A 350 30.06 18.98 -18.87
N ASP A 351 30.77 20.09 -18.97
CA ASP A 351 32.14 20.27 -18.44
C ASP A 351 32.04 21.01 -17.09
N GLU A 352 32.32 20.30 -16.02
CA GLU A 352 32.20 20.81 -14.65
C GLU A 352 33.28 21.85 -14.34
N TYR A 353 34.50 21.67 -14.86
CA TYR A 353 35.63 22.56 -14.62
C TYR A 353 35.42 23.95 -15.23
N PHE A 354 34.91 24.01 -16.47
CA PHE A 354 34.60 25.27 -17.16
C PHE A 354 33.15 25.74 -16.97
N ASN A 355 32.35 25.00 -16.25
CA ASN A 355 30.90 25.26 -16.06
C ASN A 355 30.23 25.62 -17.41
N CYS A 356 30.37 24.74 -18.38
CA CYS A 356 29.79 24.93 -19.71
C CYS A 356 29.25 23.60 -20.26
N VAL A 357 28.45 23.68 -21.33
CA VAL A 357 27.97 22.50 -22.05
C VAL A 357 28.57 22.49 -23.45
N ILE A 358 29.08 21.34 -23.86
CA ILE A 358 29.61 21.09 -25.20
C ILE A 358 28.57 20.41 -26.05
N CYS A 359 28.22 20.96 -27.20
CA CYS A 359 27.24 20.37 -28.11
C CYS A 359 27.85 19.29 -29.02
N PRO A 360 27.04 18.47 -29.74
CA PRO A 360 27.55 17.43 -30.64
C PRO A 360 28.51 17.95 -31.75
N GLU A 361 28.41 19.24 -32.09
CA GLU A 361 29.30 19.91 -33.05
C GLU A 361 30.49 20.61 -32.36
N ASN A 362 30.85 20.19 -31.15
CA ASN A 362 31.96 20.69 -30.34
C ASN A 362 31.95 22.21 -30.09
N GLN A 363 30.74 22.82 -30.05
CA GLN A 363 30.61 24.23 -29.71
C GLN A 363 30.21 24.39 -28.23
N VAL A 364 30.76 25.42 -27.60
CA VAL A 364 30.54 25.72 -26.18
C VAL A 364 29.25 26.51 -25.99
N LEU A 365 28.36 25.99 -25.12
CA LEU A 365 27.22 26.71 -24.57
C LEU A 365 27.62 27.22 -23.21
N SER A 366 27.70 28.53 -23.08
CA SER A 366 28.12 29.19 -21.83
C SER A 366 26.92 29.31 -20.85
N TYR A 367 27.24 29.32 -19.56
CA TYR A 367 26.23 29.62 -18.52
C TYR A 367 25.61 31.00 -18.79
N ALA A 368 24.28 31.03 -18.79
CA ALA A 368 23.50 32.25 -18.99
C ALA A 368 22.84 32.74 -17.70
N ALA A 369 22.13 31.88 -17.00
CA ALA A 369 21.46 32.17 -15.74
C ALA A 369 20.93 30.87 -15.10
N THR A 370 20.63 30.92 -13.81
CA THR A 370 19.80 29.89 -13.16
C THR A 370 18.39 30.42 -12.98
N ASN A 371 17.38 29.64 -13.41
CA ASN A 371 15.98 30.04 -13.35
C ASN A 371 15.36 29.77 -11.96
N ARG A 372 14.13 30.21 -11.72
CA ARG A 372 13.43 30.01 -10.43
C ARG A 372 13.10 28.55 -10.08
N GLU A 373 13.17 27.67 -11.07
CA GLU A 373 12.96 26.24 -10.86
C GLU A 373 14.25 25.48 -10.53
N GLY A 374 15.39 26.19 -10.41
CA GLY A 374 16.69 25.63 -10.10
C GLY A 374 17.45 25.08 -11.31
N TYR A 375 17.03 25.38 -12.52
CA TYR A 375 17.76 24.94 -13.71
C TYR A 375 18.78 26.00 -14.15
N ARG A 376 20.05 25.61 -14.20
CA ARG A 376 21.13 26.30 -14.89
C ARG A 376 20.83 26.26 -16.39
N GLU A 377 20.80 27.41 -17.06
CA GLU A 377 20.60 27.53 -18.49
C GLU A 377 21.95 27.81 -19.18
N PHE A 378 22.32 26.92 -20.07
CA PHE A 378 23.52 27.07 -20.92
C PHE A 378 23.06 27.40 -22.33
N LYS A 379 23.58 28.50 -22.91
CA LYS A 379 23.13 29.02 -24.21
C LYS A 379 24.25 29.07 -25.21
N SER A 380 23.97 28.63 -26.44
CA SER A 380 24.87 28.82 -27.58
C SER A 380 24.78 30.26 -28.10
N LYS A 381 25.77 30.69 -28.81
CA LYS A 381 25.75 31.97 -29.55
C LYS A 381 25.04 31.77 -30.88
N GLY A 382 23.99 32.58 -31.18
CA GLY A 382 23.17 32.43 -32.37
C GLY A 382 23.96 32.44 -33.69
N TYR A 383 24.98 33.30 -33.81
CA TYR A 383 25.81 33.41 -35.01
C TYR A 383 26.63 32.13 -35.28
N ILE A 384 26.96 31.33 -34.26
CA ILE A 384 27.63 30.05 -34.45
C ILE A 384 26.63 28.99 -34.94
N CYS A 385 25.44 28.96 -34.39
CA CYS A 385 24.43 27.98 -34.75
C CYS A 385 23.68 28.32 -36.06
N GLU A 386 23.74 29.54 -36.55
CA GLU A 386 23.09 29.94 -37.79
C GLU A 386 23.59 29.10 -38.98
N ASN A 387 24.90 28.89 -39.07
CA ASN A 387 25.54 28.12 -40.16
C ASN A 387 25.88 26.66 -39.72
N CYS A 388 25.36 26.17 -38.61
CA CYS A 388 25.65 24.82 -38.12
C CYS A 388 24.94 23.78 -39.00
N PRO A 389 25.68 22.74 -39.50
CA PRO A 389 25.12 21.70 -40.35
C PRO A 389 24.01 20.88 -39.63
N SER A 390 24.15 20.68 -38.34
CA SER A 390 23.20 19.91 -37.49
C SER A 390 22.14 20.77 -36.84
N ARG A 391 21.95 22.03 -37.22
CA ARG A 391 20.94 22.94 -36.64
C ARG A 391 19.57 22.33 -36.64
N HIS A 392 19.16 21.68 -37.73
CA HIS A 392 17.82 21.07 -37.90
C HIS A 392 17.55 19.92 -36.89
N LEU A 393 18.62 19.31 -36.32
CA LEU A 393 18.54 18.30 -35.28
C LEU A 393 18.70 18.88 -33.85
N CYS A 394 18.90 20.20 -33.74
CA CYS A 394 19.31 20.85 -32.51
C CYS A 394 18.34 21.89 -32.01
N THR A 395 17.95 22.88 -32.87
CA THR A 395 17.09 23.99 -32.46
C THR A 395 16.19 24.51 -33.59
N GLU A 396 14.96 24.89 -33.25
CA GLU A 396 14.01 25.63 -34.11
C GLU A 396 13.87 27.10 -33.69
N ASN A 397 14.71 27.56 -32.74
CA ASN A 397 14.63 28.94 -32.27
C ASN A 397 14.94 29.93 -33.41
N GLN A 398 14.11 30.97 -33.56
CA GLN A 398 14.29 32.02 -34.57
C GLN A 398 15.61 32.79 -34.42
N LYS A 399 16.14 32.85 -33.20
CA LYS A 399 17.48 33.46 -32.93
C LYS A 399 18.63 32.49 -33.12
N PHE A 400 18.36 31.29 -33.63
CA PHE A 400 19.32 30.20 -33.79
C PHE A 400 20.07 29.75 -32.51
N GLU A 401 19.52 30.07 -31.33
CA GLU A 401 20.09 29.72 -30.05
C GLU A 401 19.60 28.34 -29.59
N LYS A 402 20.51 27.55 -29.06
CA LYS A 402 20.20 26.33 -28.29
C LYS A 402 20.35 26.61 -26.82
N THR A 403 19.34 26.24 -26.03
CA THR A 403 19.42 26.24 -24.58
C THR A 403 19.41 24.80 -24.09
N VAL A 404 20.39 24.45 -23.26
CA VAL A 404 20.46 23.20 -22.51
C VAL A 404 20.34 23.54 -21.03
N THR A 405 19.61 22.74 -20.29
CA THR A 405 19.35 22.98 -18.85
C THR A 405 19.90 21.85 -18.00
N LYS A 406 20.56 22.16 -16.88
CA LYS A 406 20.99 21.23 -15.85
C LYS A 406 20.52 21.74 -14.50
N HIS A 407 19.82 20.91 -13.70
CA HIS A 407 19.34 21.32 -12.37
C HIS A 407 20.50 21.48 -11.40
N ILE A 408 20.45 22.41 -10.44
CA ILE A 408 21.51 22.63 -9.44
C ILE A 408 21.79 21.35 -8.63
N TRP A 409 20.76 20.52 -8.40
CA TRP A 409 20.86 19.22 -7.73
C TRP A 409 20.99 18.04 -8.70
N SER A 410 21.50 18.24 -9.92
CA SER A 410 21.66 17.16 -10.92
C SER A 410 22.64 16.07 -10.48
N ASP A 411 23.65 16.43 -9.69
CA ASP A 411 24.68 15.52 -9.22
C ASP A 411 24.11 14.40 -8.33
N TYR A 412 23.08 14.72 -7.55
CA TYR A 412 22.31 13.70 -6.81
C TYR A 412 21.58 12.71 -7.74
N LEU A 413 21.07 13.18 -8.89
CA LEU A 413 20.46 12.29 -9.88
C LEU A 413 21.51 11.40 -10.58
N GLU A 414 22.71 11.89 -10.80
CA GLU A 414 23.83 11.14 -11.36
C GLU A 414 24.25 10.04 -10.37
N THR A 415 24.41 10.39 -9.09
CA THR A 415 24.68 9.41 -8.01
C THR A 415 23.60 8.30 -7.97
N VAL A 416 22.32 8.66 -8.11
CA VAL A 416 21.23 7.68 -8.18
C VAL A 416 21.34 6.78 -9.41
N GLU A 417 21.80 7.30 -10.55
CA GLU A 417 22.08 6.47 -11.74
C GLU A 417 23.23 5.49 -11.51
N ASP A 418 24.30 5.89 -10.83
CA ASP A 418 25.42 5.00 -10.50
C ASP A 418 24.97 3.88 -9.56
N ILE A 419 24.18 4.21 -8.52
CA ILE A 419 23.58 3.23 -7.61
C ILE A 419 22.75 2.20 -8.39
N ARG A 420 22.03 2.59 -9.44
CA ARG A 420 21.19 1.71 -10.27
C ARG A 420 21.97 0.57 -10.92
N HIS A 421 23.26 0.72 -11.12
CA HIS A 421 24.11 -0.31 -11.74
C HIS A 421 24.63 -1.34 -10.74
N THR A 422 24.41 -1.14 -9.43
CA THR A 422 24.86 -2.06 -8.38
C THR A 422 24.01 -3.34 -8.31
N PRO A 423 24.57 -4.47 -7.86
CA PRO A 423 23.81 -5.71 -7.63
C PRO A 423 22.71 -5.56 -6.57
N GLU A 424 22.98 -4.79 -5.52
CA GLU A 424 22.08 -4.52 -4.41
C GLU A 424 20.83 -3.80 -4.89
N TYR A 425 20.99 -2.80 -5.76
CA TYR A 425 19.87 -2.11 -6.41
C TYR A 425 18.95 -3.10 -7.12
N LYS A 426 19.52 -3.97 -7.97
CA LYS A 426 18.73 -4.92 -8.76
C LYS A 426 17.93 -5.87 -7.88
N ALA A 427 18.58 -6.41 -6.84
CA ALA A 427 17.92 -7.30 -5.88
C ALA A 427 16.77 -6.64 -5.13
N LEU A 428 16.91 -5.37 -4.72
CA LEU A 428 15.87 -4.61 -4.02
C LEU A 428 14.75 -4.19 -4.97
N TYR A 429 15.07 -3.69 -6.17
CA TYR A 429 14.05 -3.18 -7.10
C TYR A 429 13.12 -4.30 -7.62
N GLU A 430 13.66 -5.49 -7.88
CA GLU A 430 12.87 -6.65 -8.31
C GLU A 430 11.83 -7.07 -7.28
N ARG A 431 12.14 -6.92 -5.99
CA ARG A 431 11.23 -7.26 -4.89
C ARG A 431 10.00 -6.35 -4.80
N ARG A 432 9.98 -5.23 -5.49
CA ARG A 432 8.86 -4.28 -5.50
C ARG A 432 7.54 -4.93 -5.89
N LYS A 433 7.55 -5.86 -6.86
CA LYS A 433 6.38 -6.62 -7.31
C LYS A 433 5.79 -7.52 -6.23
N GLU A 434 6.64 -8.07 -5.37
CA GLU A 434 6.24 -8.99 -4.29
C GLU A 434 5.89 -8.26 -2.99
N THR A 435 6.24 -6.98 -2.88
CA THR A 435 6.04 -6.14 -1.70
C THR A 435 4.89 -5.16 -1.91
N ILE A 436 5.18 -3.89 -2.22
CA ILE A 436 4.18 -2.81 -2.25
C ILE A 436 3.08 -3.01 -3.30
N GLU A 437 3.42 -3.53 -4.50
CA GLU A 437 2.41 -3.79 -5.53
C GLU A 437 1.43 -4.89 -5.08
N ARG A 438 1.91 -5.92 -4.39
CA ARG A 438 1.07 -6.96 -3.80
C ARG A 438 0.22 -6.44 -2.66
N VAL A 439 0.77 -5.57 -1.80
CA VAL A 439 0.00 -4.89 -0.74
C VAL A 439 -1.18 -4.14 -1.34
N PHE A 440 -0.98 -3.38 -2.42
CA PHE A 440 -2.07 -2.66 -3.09
C PHE A 440 -3.07 -3.57 -3.79
N ALA A 441 -2.61 -4.65 -4.41
CA ALA A 441 -3.49 -5.64 -5.01
C ALA A 441 -4.40 -6.27 -3.94
N ASP A 442 -3.84 -6.70 -2.83
CA ASP A 442 -4.59 -7.26 -1.72
C ASP A 442 -5.57 -6.24 -1.10
N ALA A 443 -5.14 -4.98 -0.88
CA ALA A 443 -5.99 -3.92 -0.36
C ALA A 443 -7.22 -3.68 -1.24
N LYS A 444 -7.04 -3.66 -2.56
CA LYS A 444 -8.12 -3.42 -3.52
C LYS A 444 -9.04 -4.61 -3.68
N GLU A 445 -8.50 -5.85 -3.75
CA GLU A 445 -9.29 -7.05 -4.07
C GLU A 445 -9.92 -7.68 -2.81
N LYS A 446 -9.17 -7.74 -1.70
CA LYS A 446 -9.60 -8.47 -0.50
C LYS A 446 -10.22 -7.56 0.56
N TYR A 447 -9.86 -6.27 0.56
CA TYR A 447 -10.27 -5.32 1.59
C TYR A 447 -11.13 -4.17 1.05
N ALA A 448 -11.64 -4.29 -0.19
CA ALA A 448 -12.55 -3.34 -0.83
C ALA A 448 -12.03 -1.89 -0.87
N MET A 449 -10.72 -1.68 -1.11
CA MET A 449 -10.09 -0.35 -1.10
C MET A 449 -10.10 0.35 -2.47
N ARG A 450 -10.88 -0.13 -3.45
CA ARG A 450 -11.02 0.53 -4.77
C ARG A 450 -11.84 1.80 -4.74
N TYR A 451 -12.78 1.89 -3.80
CA TYR A 451 -13.73 2.98 -3.64
C TYR A 451 -13.95 3.26 -2.16
N THR A 452 -13.93 4.54 -1.77
CA THR A 452 -14.28 4.94 -0.40
C THR A 452 -15.74 5.39 -0.29
N PRO A 453 -16.51 4.88 0.69
CA PRO A 453 -17.84 5.40 0.99
C PRO A 453 -17.81 6.72 1.77
N TYR A 454 -16.65 7.06 2.35
CA TYR A 454 -16.46 8.26 3.16
C TYR A 454 -16.10 9.48 2.30
N ARG A 455 -16.32 10.67 2.85
CA ARG A 455 -16.00 11.97 2.27
C ARG A 455 -15.16 12.77 3.25
N GLY A 456 -14.32 13.64 2.71
CA GLY A 456 -13.39 14.45 3.49
C GLY A 456 -12.10 13.71 3.81
N LEU A 457 -10.99 14.47 3.81
CA LEU A 457 -9.63 13.94 3.89
C LEU A 457 -9.42 13.15 5.19
N SER A 458 -9.82 13.71 6.33
CA SER A 458 -9.68 13.07 7.66
C SER A 458 -10.41 11.72 7.74
N GLN A 459 -11.67 11.64 7.28
CA GLN A 459 -12.44 10.40 7.32
C GLN A 459 -11.86 9.33 6.38
N VAL A 460 -11.35 9.74 5.21
CA VAL A 460 -10.72 8.82 4.26
C VAL A 460 -9.37 8.35 4.80
N THR A 461 -8.59 9.23 5.42
CA THR A 461 -7.33 8.87 6.09
C THR A 461 -7.56 7.81 7.16
N ASN A 462 -8.52 8.03 8.04
CA ASN A 462 -8.89 7.08 9.09
C ASN A 462 -9.31 5.71 8.52
N TRP A 463 -10.11 5.73 7.46
CA TRP A 463 -10.55 4.52 6.79
C TRP A 463 -9.40 3.76 6.14
N VAL A 464 -8.44 4.46 5.52
CA VAL A 464 -7.25 3.87 4.89
C VAL A 464 -6.32 3.28 5.95
N ARG A 465 -6.04 4.04 7.03
CA ARG A 465 -5.23 3.55 8.17
C ARG A 465 -5.79 2.28 8.77
N LEU A 466 -7.10 2.23 9.03
CA LEU A 466 -7.76 1.02 9.54
C LEU A 466 -7.68 -0.17 8.58
N LYS A 467 -7.76 0.07 7.27
CA LYS A 467 -7.58 -0.99 6.28
C LYS A 467 -6.18 -1.60 6.38
N PHE A 468 -5.15 -0.77 6.39
CA PHE A 468 -3.78 -1.24 6.50
C PHE A 468 -3.46 -1.84 7.88
N ALA A 469 -3.96 -1.26 8.97
CA ALA A 469 -3.88 -1.86 10.31
C ALA A 469 -4.48 -3.28 10.34
N THR A 470 -5.66 -3.44 9.73
CA THR A 470 -6.34 -4.75 9.62
C THR A 470 -5.53 -5.73 8.76
N MET A 471 -4.92 -5.26 7.66
CA MET A 471 -4.08 -6.09 6.80
C MET A 471 -2.83 -6.57 7.56
N ASN A 472 -2.18 -5.66 8.28
CA ASN A 472 -1.02 -5.94 9.13
C ASN A 472 -1.38 -6.96 10.21
N LEU A 473 -2.45 -6.73 10.96
CA LEU A 473 -2.91 -7.59 12.03
C LEU A 473 -3.24 -9.01 11.52
N LYS A 474 -3.97 -9.13 10.41
CA LYS A 474 -4.26 -10.44 9.81
C LYS A 474 -2.99 -11.18 9.40
N LYS A 475 -2.05 -10.48 8.76
CA LYS A 475 -0.78 -11.05 8.32
C LYS A 475 0.05 -11.52 9.51
N TYR A 476 0.14 -10.69 10.55
CA TYR A 476 0.81 -11.00 11.79
C TYR A 476 0.22 -12.24 12.48
N ALA A 477 -1.10 -12.26 12.66
CA ALA A 477 -1.80 -13.40 13.26
C ALA A 477 -1.54 -14.71 12.51
N LEU A 478 -1.54 -14.68 11.18
CA LEU A 478 -1.24 -15.85 10.36
C LEU A 478 0.24 -16.29 10.48
N HIS A 479 1.18 -15.35 10.51
CA HIS A 479 2.61 -15.66 10.67
C HIS A 479 2.91 -16.23 12.05
N ARG A 480 2.38 -15.60 13.12
CA ARG A 480 2.51 -16.07 14.50
C ARG A 480 1.95 -17.49 14.67
N TRP A 481 0.76 -17.73 14.11
CA TRP A 481 0.13 -19.05 14.17
C TRP A 481 0.93 -20.13 13.44
N LYS A 482 1.43 -19.84 12.23
CA LYS A 482 2.29 -20.75 11.48
C LYS A 482 3.56 -21.09 12.26
N ARG A 483 4.22 -20.08 12.80
CA ARG A 483 5.46 -20.25 13.59
C ARG A 483 5.22 -21.15 14.79
N SER A 484 4.15 -20.93 15.58
CA SER A 484 3.81 -21.76 16.75
C SER A 484 3.54 -23.22 16.37
N HIS A 485 2.86 -23.48 15.23
CA HIS A 485 2.56 -24.84 14.76
C HIS A 485 3.80 -25.54 14.20
N GLN A 486 4.71 -24.82 13.56
CA GLN A 486 5.99 -25.39 13.13
C GLN A 486 6.83 -25.82 14.33
N TYR A 487 6.92 -24.99 15.37
CA TYR A 487 7.63 -25.36 16.61
C TYR A 487 6.98 -26.57 17.30
N SER A 488 5.66 -26.62 17.39
CA SER A 488 4.96 -27.76 17.99
C SER A 488 5.16 -29.05 17.21
N ALA A 489 5.21 -28.99 15.88
CA ALA A 489 5.52 -30.15 15.03
C ALA A 489 6.97 -30.64 15.24
N LEU A 490 7.94 -29.72 15.30
CA LEU A 490 9.34 -30.05 15.57
C LEU A 490 9.53 -30.67 16.96
N ILE A 491 8.86 -30.11 17.98
CA ILE A 491 8.88 -30.67 19.33
C ILE A 491 8.27 -32.10 19.36
N ARG A 492 7.16 -32.32 18.65
CA ARG A 492 6.56 -33.67 18.53
C ARG A 492 7.49 -34.66 17.83
N LEU A 493 8.16 -34.24 16.76
CA LEU A 493 9.17 -35.04 16.08
C LEU A 493 10.34 -35.35 17.00
N TYR A 494 10.88 -34.33 17.69
CA TYR A 494 11.96 -34.52 18.64
C TYR A 494 11.60 -35.49 19.78
N THR A 495 10.42 -35.34 20.39
CA THR A 495 9.91 -36.23 21.44
C THR A 495 9.64 -37.64 20.91
N PHE A 496 9.20 -37.78 19.66
CA PHE A 496 9.07 -39.10 19.02
C PHE A 496 10.43 -39.79 18.86
N PHE A 497 11.42 -39.07 18.30
CA PHE A 497 12.79 -39.62 18.16
C PHE A 497 13.49 -39.88 19.48
N ALA A 498 13.27 -39.06 20.50
CA ALA A 498 13.80 -39.28 21.85
C ALA A 498 13.20 -40.55 22.49
N LYS A 499 11.89 -40.77 22.35
CA LYS A 499 11.20 -41.97 22.81
C LYS A 499 11.65 -43.24 22.08
N THR A 500 11.85 -43.17 20.75
CA THR A 500 12.36 -44.31 19.97
C THR A 500 13.81 -44.68 20.34
N LYS A 501 14.66 -43.69 20.63
CA LYS A 501 16.04 -43.92 21.08
C LYS A 501 16.10 -44.56 22.46
N LEU A 502 15.17 -44.23 23.37
CA LEU A 502 15.03 -44.86 24.67
C LEU A 502 14.55 -46.33 24.59
N ILE A 503 13.70 -46.65 23.60
CA ILE A 503 13.22 -47.99 23.35
C ILE A 503 14.35 -48.87 22.78
N THR A 504 15.20 -48.35 21.91
CA THR A 504 16.35 -49.10 21.37
C THR A 504 17.46 -49.31 22.38
N LEU A 505 17.62 -48.44 23.40
CA LEU A 505 18.59 -48.61 24.48
C LEU A 505 18.12 -49.60 25.57
N ASN A 506 16.81 -49.87 25.66
CA ASN A 506 16.26 -50.87 26.62
C ASN A 506 16.11 -52.30 26.02
N ILE A 507 16.48 -52.52 24.75
CA ILE A 507 16.40 -53.80 24.05
C ILE A 507 17.81 -54.34 23.76
N ALA A 508 18.87 -53.60 24.06
CA ALA A 508 20.28 -54.00 24.01
C ALA A 508 20.80 -54.24 25.44
#